data_c1c05eda4903dab042b0c6afe3c6e77a
#
_entry.id   c1c05eda4903dab042b0c6afe3c6e77a
#
_cell.length_a   1.000
_cell.length_b   1.000
_cell.length_c   1.000
_cell.angle_alpha   90.00
_cell.angle_beta   90.00
_cell.angle_gamma   90.00
#
_symmetry.space_group_name_H-M   'P 1'
#
loop_
_entity.id
_entity.type
_entity.pdbx_description
1 polymer ?
#
loop_
_entity_poly.entity_id
_entity_poly.type
_entity_poly.pdbx_seq_one_letter_code
_entity_poly.pdbx_strand_id
1 'polypeptide(L)'
;MALHTADVNAIPAAAAARDTQQDVVDDARTARNNNFDFLSDLGVRAPRAIEGQLPAGDNLHGEIDDVRALEATSQDNAQARVRRVLGVWTRYNARRAAAVPPLGALLVGTTTVAQLQTALDNHPGLMQTVEDEKAELKLKRSDLKRLATKVDTNNKRWFAAWEGNFADGSAERDALSQIDTGPQTPQPTALQIGTVTAQAGGHFTVPFVTGGGAHATTELLLWQVVGVDAGFSHQVALTDHGPKAVATGAAAGATVNFKTRVSNSVGDTDSAVQSGVAV
;
A
#
# COMPACT_ATOMS: atom_id res chain seq x y z
N MET A 1 -12.23 18.13 34.61
CA MET A 1 -11.42 16.90 34.54
C MET A 1 -12.16 15.73 33.86
N ALA A 2 -13.32 15.28 34.31
CA ALA A 2 -14.00 14.09 33.78
C ALA A 2 -14.23 14.11 32.25
N LEU A 3 -14.65 15.23 31.66
CA LEU A 3 -14.87 15.36 30.20
C LEU A 3 -13.58 15.27 29.39
N HIS A 4 -12.47 15.80 29.94
CA HIS A 4 -11.17 15.74 29.25
C HIS A 4 -10.63 14.31 29.21
N THR A 5 -10.71 13.58 30.33
CA THR A 5 -10.32 12.17 30.39
C THR A 5 -11.13 11.33 29.41
N ALA A 6 -12.45 11.59 29.27
CA ALA A 6 -13.29 10.90 28.30
C ALA A 6 -12.83 11.14 26.85
N ASP A 7 -12.49 12.40 26.48
CA ASP A 7 -12.00 12.73 25.15
C ASP A 7 -10.64 12.06 24.85
N VAL A 8 -9.70 12.07 25.81
CA VAL A 8 -8.40 11.39 25.67
C VAL A 8 -8.59 9.88 25.48
N ASN A 9 -9.45 9.26 26.30
CA ASN A 9 -9.70 7.82 26.21
C ASN A 9 -10.46 7.41 24.93
N ALA A 10 -11.12 8.35 24.25
CA ALA A 10 -11.79 8.09 22.99
C ALA A 10 -10.83 8.06 21.77
N ILE A 11 -9.62 8.64 21.87
CA ILE A 11 -8.66 8.67 20.75
C ILE A 11 -8.27 7.26 20.26
N PRO A 12 -7.90 6.30 21.12
CA PRO A 12 -7.55 4.96 20.66
C PRO A 12 -8.69 4.27 19.92
N ALA A 13 -9.93 4.41 20.41
CA ALA A 13 -11.11 3.84 19.76
C ALA A 13 -11.39 4.47 18.40
N ALA A 14 -11.24 5.80 18.27
CA ALA A 14 -11.40 6.51 17.01
C ALA A 14 -10.29 6.15 16.01
N ALA A 15 -9.05 5.94 16.49
CA ALA A 15 -7.95 5.47 15.66
C ALA A 15 -8.22 4.05 15.15
N ALA A 16 -8.62 3.13 16.03
CA ALA A 16 -8.98 1.76 15.64
C ALA A 16 -10.14 1.73 14.63
N ALA A 17 -11.16 2.57 14.81
CA ALA A 17 -12.27 2.69 13.86
C ALA A 17 -11.81 3.18 12.48
N ARG A 18 -10.86 4.12 12.42
CA ARG A 18 -10.24 4.55 11.16
C ARG A 18 -9.46 3.41 10.49
N ASP A 19 -8.68 2.65 11.27
CA ASP A 19 -7.86 1.55 10.73
C ASP A 19 -8.75 0.43 10.21
N THR A 20 -9.79 0.04 10.95
CA THR A 20 -10.80 -0.92 10.47
C THR A 20 -11.45 -0.45 9.16
N GLN A 21 -11.79 0.85 9.06
CA GLN A 21 -12.38 1.39 7.83
C GLN A 21 -11.37 1.42 6.67
N GLN A 22 -10.08 1.58 6.95
CA GLN A 22 -9.04 1.45 5.93
C GLN A 22 -9.00 0.03 5.34
N ASP A 23 -9.09 -0.99 6.19
CA ASP A 23 -9.13 -2.40 5.76
C ASP A 23 -10.35 -2.65 4.87
N VAL A 24 -11.53 -2.12 5.24
CA VAL A 24 -12.77 -2.22 4.42
C VAL A 24 -12.58 -1.59 3.03
N VAL A 25 -11.93 -0.42 2.96
CA VAL A 25 -11.59 0.20 1.66
C VAL A 25 -10.68 -0.68 0.82
N ASP A 26 -9.69 -1.31 1.43
CA ASP A 26 -8.72 -2.14 0.72
C ASP A 26 -9.35 -3.48 0.26
N ASP A 27 -10.26 -4.06 1.05
CA ASP A 27 -11.09 -5.20 0.64
C ASP A 27 -12.02 -4.85 -0.53
N ALA A 28 -12.70 -3.70 -0.48
CA ALA A 28 -13.55 -3.23 -1.57
C ALA A 28 -12.74 -3.02 -2.87
N ARG A 29 -11.54 -2.46 -2.78
CA ARG A 29 -10.61 -2.30 -3.92
C ARG A 29 -10.18 -3.65 -4.48
N THR A 30 -9.88 -4.60 -3.61
CA THR A 30 -9.49 -5.95 -4.01
C THR A 30 -10.64 -6.65 -4.75
N ALA A 31 -11.86 -6.58 -4.24
CA ALA A 31 -13.03 -7.13 -4.90
C ALA A 31 -13.27 -6.52 -6.29
N ARG A 32 -13.18 -5.18 -6.41
CA ARG A 32 -13.26 -4.48 -7.69
C ARG A 32 -12.16 -4.90 -8.66
N ASN A 33 -10.92 -4.99 -8.21
CA ASN A 33 -9.79 -5.34 -9.05
C ASN A 33 -9.91 -6.80 -9.56
N ASN A 34 -10.25 -7.73 -8.69
CA ASN A 34 -10.47 -9.13 -9.07
C ASN A 34 -11.56 -9.26 -10.14
N ASN A 35 -12.67 -8.51 -9.98
CA ASN A 35 -13.72 -8.47 -11.00
C ASN A 35 -13.21 -7.87 -12.32
N PHE A 36 -12.44 -6.79 -12.27
CA PHE A 36 -11.87 -6.14 -13.45
C PHE A 36 -10.87 -7.06 -14.17
N ASP A 37 -10.01 -7.74 -13.45
CA ASP A 37 -9.05 -8.70 -14.01
C ASP A 37 -9.75 -9.86 -14.70
N PHE A 38 -10.82 -10.40 -14.08
CA PHE A 38 -11.68 -11.42 -14.68
C PHE A 38 -12.31 -10.92 -15.99
N LEU A 39 -12.89 -9.71 -16.01
CA LEU A 39 -13.48 -9.11 -17.21
C LEU A 39 -12.42 -8.89 -18.30
N SER A 40 -11.26 -8.39 -17.93
CA SER A 40 -10.14 -8.11 -18.85
C SER A 40 -9.61 -9.40 -19.48
N ASP A 41 -9.38 -10.46 -18.67
CA ASP A 41 -8.94 -11.77 -19.16
C ASP A 41 -9.93 -12.36 -20.17
N LEU A 42 -11.23 -12.34 -19.84
CA LEU A 42 -12.27 -12.83 -20.75
C LEU A 42 -12.43 -11.95 -21.99
N GLY A 43 -12.19 -10.64 -21.85
CA GLY A 43 -12.15 -9.71 -23.00
C GLY A 43 -11.10 -10.10 -24.06
N VAL A 44 -10.05 -10.81 -23.66
CA VAL A 44 -8.99 -11.31 -24.56
C VAL A 44 -9.24 -12.75 -24.97
N ARG A 45 -9.60 -13.63 -24.04
CA ARG A 45 -9.66 -15.09 -24.30
C ARG A 45 -10.92 -15.49 -25.07
N ALA A 46 -12.07 -14.87 -24.80
CA ALA A 46 -13.31 -15.27 -25.46
C ALA A 46 -13.29 -15.01 -26.98
N PRO A 47 -12.85 -13.86 -27.50
CA PRO A 47 -12.69 -13.68 -28.94
C PRO A 47 -11.81 -14.74 -29.60
N ARG A 48 -10.69 -15.10 -28.98
CA ARG A 48 -9.76 -16.12 -29.49
C ARG A 48 -10.40 -17.51 -29.50
N ALA A 49 -11.15 -17.86 -28.46
CA ALA A 49 -11.82 -19.16 -28.34
C ALA A 49 -12.95 -19.30 -29.37
N ILE A 50 -13.68 -18.22 -29.66
CA ILE A 50 -14.74 -18.19 -30.69
C ILE A 50 -14.09 -18.32 -32.08
N GLU A 51 -13.12 -17.49 -32.37
CA GLU A 51 -12.42 -17.45 -33.67
C GLU A 51 -11.84 -18.82 -34.05
N GLY A 52 -11.23 -19.52 -33.10
CA GLY A 52 -10.67 -20.85 -33.32
C GLY A 52 -11.69 -21.92 -33.70
N GLN A 53 -13.01 -21.62 -33.62
CA GLN A 53 -14.09 -22.53 -33.98
C GLN A 53 -14.93 -22.02 -35.16
N LEU A 54 -14.64 -20.85 -35.72
CA LEU A 54 -15.33 -20.29 -36.85
C LEU A 54 -14.80 -20.83 -38.18
N PRO A 55 -15.69 -21.16 -39.14
CA PRO A 55 -15.26 -21.44 -40.51
C PRO A 55 -14.61 -20.21 -41.16
N ALA A 56 -13.71 -20.46 -42.10
CA ALA A 56 -13.13 -19.36 -42.88
C ALA A 56 -14.26 -18.62 -43.64
N GLY A 57 -14.22 -17.25 -43.54
CA GLY A 57 -15.23 -16.40 -44.16
C GLY A 57 -16.52 -16.18 -43.36
N ASP A 58 -16.59 -16.67 -42.12
CA ASP A 58 -17.71 -16.36 -41.23
C ASP A 58 -17.72 -14.86 -40.89
N ASN A 59 -18.92 -14.25 -40.92
CA ASN A 59 -19.08 -12.81 -40.63
C ASN A 59 -18.72 -12.41 -39.20
N LEU A 60 -18.72 -13.34 -38.24
CA LEU A 60 -18.25 -13.06 -36.87
C LEU A 60 -16.75 -12.73 -36.79
N HIS A 61 -15.93 -13.11 -37.79
CA HIS A 61 -14.52 -12.68 -37.82
C HIS A 61 -14.39 -11.16 -37.82
N GLY A 62 -15.18 -10.45 -38.63
CA GLY A 62 -15.18 -8.99 -38.64
C GLY A 62 -15.57 -8.37 -37.30
N GLU A 63 -16.59 -8.95 -36.62
CA GLU A 63 -16.99 -8.47 -35.30
C GLU A 63 -15.90 -8.74 -34.23
N ILE A 64 -15.16 -9.85 -34.33
CA ILE A 64 -14.04 -10.17 -33.47
C ILE A 64 -12.88 -9.19 -33.68
N ASP A 65 -12.60 -8.83 -34.93
CA ASP A 65 -11.59 -7.84 -35.28
C ASP A 65 -11.94 -6.46 -34.73
N ASP A 66 -13.21 -6.06 -34.82
CA ASP A 66 -13.72 -4.82 -34.20
C ASP A 66 -13.55 -4.82 -32.66
N VAL A 67 -13.75 -5.97 -32.01
CA VAL A 67 -13.52 -6.10 -30.56
C VAL A 67 -12.03 -5.98 -30.23
N ARG A 68 -11.16 -6.56 -31.04
CA ARG A 68 -9.70 -6.50 -30.86
C ARG A 68 -9.14 -5.11 -31.10
N ALA A 69 -9.73 -4.36 -32.02
CA ALA A 69 -9.34 -2.98 -32.30
C ALA A 69 -9.64 -2.02 -31.13
N LEU A 70 -10.50 -2.42 -30.18
CA LEU A 70 -10.75 -1.61 -28.99
C LEU A 70 -9.55 -1.70 -28.04
N GLU A 71 -8.85 -0.60 -27.87
CA GLU A 71 -7.79 -0.50 -26.88
C GLU A 71 -8.36 -0.49 -25.46
N ALA A 72 -7.84 -1.34 -24.59
CA ALA A 72 -8.22 -1.39 -23.18
C ALA A 72 -7.37 -0.43 -22.32
N THR A 73 -7.20 0.81 -22.79
CA THR A 73 -6.35 1.83 -22.15
C THR A 73 -6.98 2.46 -20.90
N SER A 74 -8.29 2.29 -20.71
CA SER A 74 -9.03 2.77 -19.53
C SER A 74 -10.03 1.71 -19.07
N GLN A 75 -10.55 1.87 -17.84
CA GLN A 75 -11.61 0.98 -17.34
C GLN A 75 -12.87 1.01 -18.19
N ASP A 76 -13.25 2.20 -18.69
CA ASP A 76 -14.43 2.36 -19.56
C ASP A 76 -14.24 1.66 -20.90
N ASN A 77 -13.07 1.78 -21.48
CA ASN A 77 -12.72 1.10 -22.73
C ASN A 77 -12.69 -0.41 -22.57
N ALA A 78 -12.16 -0.90 -21.46
CA ALA A 78 -12.15 -2.32 -21.12
C ALA A 78 -13.58 -2.86 -20.96
N GLN A 79 -14.47 -2.14 -20.28
CA GLN A 79 -15.88 -2.51 -20.16
C GLN A 79 -16.61 -2.49 -21.53
N ALA A 80 -16.37 -1.48 -22.36
CA ALA A 80 -16.94 -1.39 -23.69
C ALA A 80 -16.51 -2.59 -24.54
N ARG A 81 -15.23 -2.96 -24.47
CA ARG A 81 -14.69 -4.18 -25.11
C ARG A 81 -15.42 -5.44 -24.63
N VAL A 82 -15.56 -5.62 -23.31
CA VAL A 82 -16.20 -6.80 -22.71
C VAL A 82 -17.68 -6.87 -23.11
N ARG A 83 -18.41 -5.74 -23.16
CA ARG A 83 -19.80 -5.72 -23.65
C ARG A 83 -19.91 -6.21 -25.10
N ARG A 84 -18.99 -5.82 -25.98
CA ARG A 84 -18.95 -6.33 -27.36
C ARG A 84 -18.63 -7.81 -27.41
N VAL A 85 -17.64 -8.27 -26.60
CA VAL A 85 -17.31 -9.69 -26.45
C VAL A 85 -18.55 -10.49 -26.05
N LEU A 86 -19.28 -10.02 -25.05
CA LEU A 86 -20.53 -10.64 -24.58
C LEU A 86 -21.54 -10.79 -25.72
N GLY A 87 -21.74 -9.76 -26.54
CA GLY A 87 -22.63 -9.78 -27.69
C GLY A 87 -22.20 -10.83 -28.72
N VAL A 88 -20.92 -10.87 -29.10
CA VAL A 88 -20.37 -11.84 -30.05
C VAL A 88 -20.52 -13.27 -29.50
N TRP A 89 -20.16 -13.50 -28.23
CA TRP A 89 -20.22 -14.80 -27.60
C TRP A 89 -21.67 -15.33 -27.47
N THR A 90 -22.60 -14.44 -27.12
CA THR A 90 -24.04 -14.77 -27.08
C THR A 90 -24.55 -15.21 -28.45
N ARG A 91 -24.26 -14.46 -29.52
CA ARG A 91 -24.65 -14.82 -30.89
C ARG A 91 -24.01 -16.13 -31.34
N TYR A 92 -22.75 -16.33 -31.04
CA TYR A 92 -22.09 -17.58 -31.33
C TYR A 92 -22.73 -18.78 -30.65
N ASN A 93 -23.07 -18.68 -29.38
CA ASN A 93 -23.77 -19.73 -28.64
C ASN A 93 -25.17 -19.98 -29.16
N ALA A 94 -25.90 -18.95 -29.61
CA ALA A 94 -27.19 -19.10 -30.28
C ALA A 94 -27.07 -19.92 -31.58
N ARG A 95 -26.04 -19.68 -32.40
CA ARG A 95 -25.74 -20.47 -33.62
C ARG A 95 -25.41 -21.93 -33.26
N ARG A 96 -24.65 -22.18 -32.22
CA ARG A 96 -24.33 -23.53 -31.75
C ARG A 96 -25.57 -24.28 -31.33
N ALA A 97 -26.48 -23.64 -30.62
CA ALA A 97 -27.74 -24.24 -30.21
C ALA A 97 -28.68 -24.54 -31.39
N ALA A 98 -28.64 -23.74 -32.46
CA ALA A 98 -29.41 -23.92 -33.70
C ALA A 98 -28.79 -24.93 -34.70
N ALA A 99 -27.58 -25.41 -34.46
CA ALA A 99 -26.93 -26.41 -35.30
C ALA A 99 -27.67 -27.76 -35.26
N VAL A 100 -27.48 -28.56 -36.32
CA VAL A 100 -28.07 -29.91 -36.40
C VAL A 100 -26.95 -30.94 -36.58
N PRO A 101 -26.67 -31.76 -35.58
CA PRO A 101 -27.26 -31.77 -34.22
C PRO A 101 -26.88 -30.55 -33.40
N PRO A 102 -27.68 -30.13 -32.40
CA PRO A 102 -27.35 -29.01 -31.54
C PRO A 102 -26.02 -29.20 -30.81
N LEU A 103 -25.20 -28.16 -30.79
CA LEU A 103 -23.94 -28.13 -30.09
C LEU A 103 -24.11 -27.44 -28.72
N GLY A 104 -23.43 -27.94 -27.71
CA GLY A 104 -23.38 -27.29 -26.40
C GLY A 104 -22.82 -25.88 -26.45
N ALA A 105 -23.20 -25.03 -25.50
CA ALA A 105 -22.64 -23.67 -25.39
C ALA A 105 -21.13 -23.70 -25.29
N LEU A 106 -20.47 -22.76 -25.95
CA LEU A 106 -19.02 -22.56 -25.81
C LEU A 106 -18.72 -22.08 -24.39
N LEU A 107 -17.77 -22.72 -23.75
CA LEU A 107 -17.14 -22.26 -22.51
C LEU A 107 -15.75 -21.72 -22.82
N VAL A 108 -15.33 -20.66 -22.12
CA VAL A 108 -13.95 -20.16 -22.16
C VAL A 108 -13.25 -20.57 -20.86
N GLY A 109 -12.49 -21.66 -20.94
CA GLY A 109 -12.12 -22.44 -19.76
C GLY A 109 -13.36 -23.06 -19.12
N THR A 110 -13.68 -22.69 -17.88
CA THR A 110 -14.90 -23.10 -17.17
C THR A 110 -15.99 -22.01 -17.16
N THR A 111 -15.73 -20.85 -17.79
CA THR A 111 -16.61 -19.68 -17.72
C THR A 111 -17.68 -19.72 -18.78
N THR A 112 -18.91 -19.38 -18.38
CA THR A 112 -20.09 -19.23 -19.24
C THR A 112 -20.32 -17.76 -19.61
N VAL A 113 -21.11 -17.54 -20.67
CA VAL A 113 -21.62 -16.19 -21.04
C VAL A 113 -22.39 -15.53 -19.88
N ALA A 114 -23.19 -16.30 -19.14
CA ALA A 114 -23.97 -15.79 -18.02
C ALA A 114 -23.06 -15.27 -16.87
N GLN A 115 -21.95 -15.96 -16.58
CA GLN A 115 -20.98 -15.50 -15.59
C GLN A 115 -20.27 -14.20 -16.02
N LEU A 116 -19.93 -14.08 -17.31
CA LEU A 116 -19.40 -12.83 -17.87
C LEU A 116 -20.40 -11.68 -17.73
N GLN A 117 -21.69 -11.93 -18.08
CA GLN A 117 -22.75 -10.92 -17.92
C GLN A 117 -22.87 -10.49 -16.46
N THR A 118 -22.98 -11.45 -15.53
CA THR A 118 -23.08 -11.16 -14.09
C THR A 118 -21.90 -10.34 -13.58
N ALA A 119 -20.66 -10.67 -13.98
CA ALA A 119 -19.49 -9.92 -13.58
C ALA A 119 -19.50 -8.49 -14.15
N LEU A 120 -19.97 -8.30 -15.39
CA LEU A 120 -20.10 -7.00 -16.01
C LEU A 120 -21.18 -6.15 -15.32
N ASP A 121 -22.31 -6.74 -14.96
CA ASP A 121 -23.40 -6.06 -14.28
C ASP A 121 -23.04 -5.66 -12.84
N ASN A 122 -22.22 -6.46 -12.18
CA ASN A 122 -21.75 -6.18 -10.82
C ASN A 122 -20.67 -5.09 -10.76
N HIS A 123 -19.93 -4.86 -11.85
CA HIS A 123 -18.78 -3.96 -11.83
C HIS A 123 -19.10 -2.53 -11.40
N PRO A 124 -20.17 -1.86 -11.88
CA PRO A 124 -20.53 -0.53 -11.42
C PRO A 124 -20.82 -0.45 -9.92
N GLY A 125 -21.48 -1.49 -9.37
CA GLY A 125 -21.74 -1.59 -7.93
C GLY A 125 -20.43 -1.68 -7.12
N LEU A 126 -19.46 -2.47 -7.58
CA LEU A 126 -18.15 -2.57 -6.94
C LEU A 126 -17.38 -1.24 -6.99
N MET A 127 -17.49 -0.50 -8.09
CA MET A 127 -16.91 0.85 -8.20
C MET A 127 -17.54 1.80 -7.18
N GLN A 128 -18.88 1.81 -7.09
CA GLN A 128 -19.61 2.64 -6.13
C GLN A 128 -19.25 2.28 -4.70
N THR A 129 -19.19 0.99 -4.35
CA THR A 129 -18.76 0.55 -3.02
C THR A 129 -17.40 1.12 -2.63
N VAL A 130 -16.42 1.10 -3.53
CA VAL A 130 -15.09 1.69 -3.25
C VAL A 130 -15.19 3.19 -2.95
N GLU A 131 -16.02 3.94 -3.67
CA GLU A 131 -16.17 5.38 -3.43
C GLU A 131 -16.92 5.67 -2.12
N ASP A 132 -17.94 4.88 -1.80
CA ASP A 132 -18.70 4.99 -0.54
C ASP A 132 -17.80 4.71 0.67
N GLU A 133 -16.99 3.64 0.62
CA GLU A 133 -16.07 3.28 1.70
C GLU A 133 -14.94 4.31 1.87
N LYS A 134 -14.45 4.90 0.77
CA LYS A 134 -13.51 6.04 0.84
C LYS A 134 -14.13 7.28 1.49
N ALA A 135 -15.39 7.56 1.21
CA ALA A 135 -16.11 8.67 1.82
C ALA A 135 -16.24 8.45 3.33
N GLU A 136 -16.59 7.23 3.76
CA GLU A 136 -16.67 6.86 5.17
C GLU A 136 -15.28 6.98 5.86
N LEU A 137 -14.22 6.49 5.22
CA LEU A 137 -12.85 6.65 5.74
C LEU A 137 -12.47 8.11 5.93
N LYS A 138 -12.86 8.98 4.99
CA LYS A 138 -12.64 10.43 5.11
C LYS A 138 -13.34 11.01 6.33
N LEU A 139 -14.57 10.56 6.64
CA LEU A 139 -15.31 10.97 7.84
C LEU A 139 -14.58 10.51 9.10
N LYS A 140 -14.17 9.23 9.20
CA LYS A 140 -13.42 8.71 10.36
C LYS A 140 -12.11 9.47 10.60
N ARG A 141 -11.39 9.81 9.53
CA ARG A 141 -10.16 10.64 9.62
C ARG A 141 -10.46 12.06 10.13
N SER A 142 -11.56 12.66 9.66
CA SER A 142 -12.00 13.97 10.11
C SER A 142 -12.39 13.98 11.58
N ASP A 143 -13.12 12.97 12.03
CA ASP A 143 -13.55 12.83 13.43
C ASP A 143 -12.36 12.63 14.38
N LEU A 144 -11.41 11.77 14.00
CA LEU A 144 -10.16 11.57 14.75
C LEU A 144 -9.38 12.89 14.86
N LYS A 145 -9.22 13.63 13.75
CA LYS A 145 -8.56 14.94 13.76
C LYS A 145 -9.26 15.94 14.66
N ARG A 146 -10.61 16.00 14.59
CA ARG A 146 -11.42 16.90 15.43
C ARG A 146 -11.25 16.57 16.92
N LEU A 147 -11.25 15.27 17.26
CA LEU A 147 -11.05 14.80 18.63
C LEU A 147 -9.65 15.16 19.13
N ALA A 148 -8.61 14.91 18.35
CA ALA A 148 -7.23 15.26 18.68
C ALA A 148 -7.07 16.78 18.90
N THR A 149 -7.65 17.60 18.01
CA THR A 149 -7.63 19.06 18.16
C THR A 149 -8.36 19.52 19.41
N LYS A 150 -9.49 18.89 19.76
CA LYS A 150 -10.24 19.20 20.99
C LYS A 150 -9.40 18.89 22.24
N VAL A 151 -8.75 17.73 22.27
CA VAL A 151 -7.86 17.34 23.36
C VAL A 151 -6.69 18.32 23.49
N ASP A 152 -6.00 18.66 22.39
CA ASP A 152 -4.90 19.62 22.40
C ASP A 152 -5.36 21.01 22.92
N THR A 153 -6.49 21.49 22.44
CA THR A 153 -7.05 22.78 22.91
C THR A 153 -7.38 22.75 24.40
N ASN A 154 -7.95 21.66 24.89
CA ASN A 154 -8.26 21.51 26.29
C ASN A 154 -7.00 21.40 27.15
N ASN A 155 -5.99 20.68 26.69
CA ASN A 155 -4.67 20.62 27.34
C ASN A 155 -4.08 22.03 27.48
N LYS A 156 -3.99 22.79 26.38
CA LYS A 156 -3.45 24.17 26.41
C LYS A 156 -4.20 25.09 27.39
N ARG A 157 -5.52 25.01 27.40
CA ARG A 157 -6.35 25.78 28.36
C ARG A 157 -6.10 25.38 29.81
N TRP A 158 -5.95 24.09 30.05
CA TRP A 158 -5.71 23.56 31.39
C TRP A 158 -4.31 23.96 31.89
N PHE A 159 -3.28 23.88 31.05
CA PHE A 159 -1.94 24.36 31.37
C PHE A 159 -1.91 25.86 31.66
N ALA A 160 -2.52 26.68 30.81
CA ALA A 160 -2.58 28.12 31.03
C ALA A 160 -3.28 28.48 32.35
N ALA A 161 -4.36 27.74 32.71
CA ALA A 161 -5.04 27.92 33.99
C ALA A 161 -4.15 27.53 35.19
N TRP A 162 -3.35 26.46 35.03
CA TRP A 162 -2.41 26.02 36.08
C TRP A 162 -1.27 27.01 36.25
N GLU A 163 -0.63 27.43 35.17
CA GLU A 163 0.43 28.43 35.20
C GLU A 163 -0.03 29.73 35.87
N GLY A 164 -1.28 30.13 35.65
CA GLY A 164 -1.86 31.33 36.31
C GLY A 164 -2.15 31.16 37.80
N ASN A 165 -2.20 29.92 38.32
CA ASN A 165 -2.49 29.63 39.72
C ASN A 165 -1.23 29.41 40.59
N PHE A 166 -0.07 29.18 39.99
CA PHE A 166 1.17 28.94 40.74
C PHE A 166 2.20 30.05 40.51
N ALA A 167 2.88 30.45 41.58
CA ALA A 167 3.92 31.47 41.49
C ALA A 167 5.12 31.01 40.67
N ASP A 168 5.79 31.96 40.03
CA ASP A 168 7.07 31.68 39.35
C ASP A 168 8.10 31.09 40.34
N GLY A 169 8.75 29.97 39.94
CA GLY A 169 9.72 29.26 40.77
C GLY A 169 9.12 28.34 41.84
N SER A 170 7.79 28.11 41.86
CA SER A 170 7.21 27.08 42.69
C SER A 170 7.49 25.66 42.14
N ALA A 171 7.59 24.67 43.03
CA ALA A 171 7.85 23.28 42.62
C ALA A 171 6.74 22.73 41.70
N GLU A 172 5.50 23.20 41.86
CA GLU A 172 4.37 22.83 41.04
C GLU A 172 4.51 23.38 39.60
N ARG A 173 5.00 24.63 39.47
CA ARG A 173 5.23 25.24 38.15
C ARG A 173 6.43 24.62 37.44
N ASP A 174 7.49 24.30 38.17
CA ASP A 174 8.64 23.59 37.64
C ASP A 174 8.24 22.16 37.18
N ALA A 175 7.39 21.48 37.93
CA ALA A 175 6.84 20.17 37.50
C ALA A 175 5.99 20.27 36.22
N LEU A 176 5.24 21.37 36.00
CA LEU A 176 4.49 21.61 34.78
C LEU A 176 5.41 21.77 33.57
N SER A 177 6.54 22.46 33.73
CA SER A 177 7.49 22.67 32.64
C SER A 177 8.12 21.35 32.13
N GLN A 178 8.05 20.29 32.94
CA GLN A 178 8.53 18.96 32.59
C GLN A 178 7.49 18.10 31.88
N ILE A 179 6.20 18.56 31.83
CA ILE A 179 5.16 17.86 31.10
C ILE A 179 5.22 18.33 29.65
N ASP A 180 5.62 17.45 28.77
CA ASP A 180 5.60 17.70 27.31
C ASP A 180 4.15 17.86 26.83
N THR A 181 3.77 19.10 26.48
CA THR A 181 2.42 19.48 26.04
C THR A 181 2.27 19.47 24.52
N GLY A 182 3.33 19.19 23.80
CA GLY A 182 3.33 19.07 22.35
C GLY A 182 2.72 17.76 21.87
N PRO A 183 2.25 17.68 20.62
CA PRO A 183 2.04 16.38 20.01
C PRO A 183 3.37 15.67 20.03
N GLN A 184 3.47 14.62 20.85
CA GLN A 184 4.70 13.81 20.86
C GLN A 184 4.90 13.27 19.45
N THR A 185 5.93 13.75 18.78
CA THR A 185 6.38 13.14 17.55
C THR A 185 6.77 11.70 17.91
N PRO A 186 6.14 10.68 17.34
CA PRO A 186 6.50 9.31 17.66
C PRO A 186 7.99 9.09 17.40
N GLN A 187 8.62 8.26 18.24
CA GLN A 187 9.98 7.83 17.97
C GLN A 187 10.05 7.19 16.57
N PRO A 188 11.07 7.47 15.76
CA PRO A 188 11.14 6.93 14.41
C PRO A 188 11.31 5.41 14.45
N THR A 189 10.69 4.71 13.50
CA THR A 189 10.80 3.26 13.38
C THR A 189 12.02 2.90 12.55
N ALA A 190 12.92 2.04 13.07
CA ALA A 190 14.12 1.63 12.35
C ALA A 190 13.80 0.98 10.99
N LEU A 191 14.50 1.40 9.95
CA LEU A 191 14.48 0.75 8.66
C LEU A 191 15.33 -0.53 8.74
N GLN A 192 14.73 -1.70 8.56
CA GLN A 192 15.44 -2.97 8.70
C GLN A 192 16.26 -3.30 7.44
N ILE A 193 17.46 -3.85 7.63
CA ILE A 193 18.31 -4.33 6.54
C ILE A 193 17.97 -5.81 6.27
N GLY A 194 17.79 -6.16 5.00
CA GLY A 194 17.68 -7.55 4.54
C GLY A 194 19.04 -8.24 4.41
N THR A 195 19.10 -9.32 3.67
CA THR A 195 20.36 -10.08 3.48
C THR A 195 21.36 -9.29 2.64
N VAL A 196 22.49 -8.92 3.25
CA VAL A 196 23.57 -8.18 2.58
C VAL A 196 24.30 -9.13 1.61
N THR A 197 24.55 -8.66 0.39
CA THR A 197 25.28 -9.42 -0.64
C THR A 197 26.62 -8.75 -0.93
N ALA A 198 27.71 -9.50 -0.74
CA ALA A 198 29.05 -9.02 -1.09
C ALA A 198 29.28 -9.11 -2.60
N GLN A 199 30.07 -8.18 -3.12
CA GLN A 199 30.52 -8.08 -4.51
C GLN A 199 32.03 -7.89 -4.53
N ALA A 200 32.68 -8.22 -5.65
CA ALA A 200 34.11 -8.13 -5.78
C ALA A 200 34.65 -6.70 -5.47
N GLY A 201 35.83 -6.64 -4.86
CA GLY A 201 36.52 -5.38 -4.57
C GLY A 201 35.99 -4.64 -3.33
N GLY A 202 35.42 -5.35 -2.36
CA GLY A 202 34.93 -4.75 -1.12
C GLY A 202 33.65 -3.93 -1.28
N HIS A 203 32.87 -4.25 -2.33
CA HIS A 203 31.55 -3.68 -2.55
C HIS A 203 30.47 -4.56 -1.93
N PHE A 204 29.36 -3.94 -1.52
CA PHE A 204 28.20 -4.63 -0.96
C PHE A 204 26.90 -4.06 -1.51
N THR A 205 25.93 -4.91 -1.74
CA THR A 205 24.53 -4.52 -1.96
C THR A 205 23.76 -4.73 -0.66
N VAL A 206 23.21 -3.65 -0.13
CA VAL A 206 22.44 -3.62 1.12
C VAL A 206 20.97 -3.36 0.80
N PRO A 207 20.11 -4.38 0.82
CA PRO A 207 18.68 -4.22 0.61
C PRO A 207 17.97 -3.83 1.91
N PHE A 208 16.84 -3.13 1.79
CA PHE A 208 15.99 -2.76 2.92
C PHE A 208 14.68 -3.54 2.89
N VAL A 209 14.17 -3.86 4.09
CA VAL A 209 12.87 -4.51 4.25
C VAL A 209 11.78 -3.44 4.27
N THR A 210 10.70 -3.67 3.55
CA THR A 210 9.55 -2.76 3.52
C THR A 210 8.92 -2.60 4.91
N GLY A 211 8.50 -1.39 5.26
CA GLY A 211 7.75 -1.08 6.50
C GLY A 211 8.54 -0.38 7.61
N GLY A 212 9.82 0.01 7.37
CA GLY A 212 10.59 0.85 8.29
C GLY A 212 10.63 2.32 7.86
N GLY A 213 11.29 3.17 8.67
CA GLY A 213 11.49 4.60 8.39
C GLY A 213 10.31 5.51 8.73
N ALA A 214 9.23 4.99 9.32
CA ALA A 214 8.09 5.81 9.72
C ALA A 214 8.52 6.88 10.74
N HIS A 215 8.02 8.10 10.56
CA HIS A 215 8.30 9.29 11.39
C HIS A 215 9.76 9.76 11.38
N ALA A 216 10.61 9.24 10.50
CA ALA A 216 11.97 9.72 10.34
C ALA A 216 12.01 11.06 9.59
N THR A 217 12.91 11.96 10.03
CA THR A 217 13.31 13.18 9.28
C THR A 217 14.66 13.00 8.61
N THR A 218 15.46 12.06 9.12
CA THR A 218 16.76 11.69 8.57
C THR A 218 16.92 10.18 8.63
N GLU A 219 17.42 9.59 7.54
CA GLU A 219 17.71 8.18 7.44
C GLU A 219 19.15 7.98 6.95
N LEU A 220 19.93 7.17 7.66
CA LEU A 220 21.33 6.89 7.36
C LEU A 220 21.55 5.37 7.30
N LEU A 221 22.34 4.92 6.33
CA LEU A 221 23.01 3.64 6.37
C LEU A 221 24.41 3.84 6.95
N LEU A 222 24.72 3.10 8.00
CA LEU A 222 25.99 3.14 8.71
C LEU A 222 26.73 1.82 8.51
N TRP A 223 28.06 1.86 8.39
CA TRP A 223 28.85 0.63 8.36
C TRP A 223 30.21 0.78 9.05
N GLN A 224 30.78 -0.35 9.39
CA GLN A 224 32.12 -0.49 9.93
C GLN A 224 32.81 -1.73 9.38
N VAL A 225 34.11 -1.66 9.12
CA VAL A 225 34.95 -2.83 8.85
C VAL A 225 35.46 -3.35 10.19
N VAL A 226 35.09 -4.58 10.55
CA VAL A 226 35.43 -5.17 11.86
C VAL A 226 36.94 -5.34 11.99
N GLY A 227 37.50 -4.89 13.11
CA GLY A 227 38.93 -4.92 13.38
C GLY A 227 39.76 -3.80 12.72
N VAL A 228 39.12 -2.94 11.91
CA VAL A 228 39.76 -1.76 11.30
C VAL A 228 39.16 -0.47 11.88
N ASP A 229 37.84 -0.36 11.86
CA ASP A 229 37.11 0.81 12.34
C ASP A 229 36.81 0.72 13.84
N ALA A 230 36.93 1.84 14.55
CA ALA A 230 36.60 1.93 15.98
C ALA A 230 35.09 1.84 16.27
N GLY A 231 34.26 1.68 15.24
CA GLY A 231 32.79 1.60 15.32
C GLY A 231 32.16 1.94 13.98
N PHE A 232 30.86 2.26 13.96
CA PHE A 232 30.14 2.67 12.76
C PHE A 232 30.55 4.10 12.35
N SER A 233 31.75 4.24 11.77
CA SER A 233 32.39 5.51 11.40
C SER A 233 32.03 5.98 9.99
N HIS A 234 31.48 5.12 9.16
CA HIS A 234 31.08 5.42 7.79
C HIS A 234 29.56 5.54 7.69
N GLN A 235 29.08 6.47 6.84
CA GLN A 235 27.65 6.67 6.65
C GLN A 235 27.32 7.18 5.26
N VAL A 236 26.07 6.90 4.83
CA VAL A 236 25.45 7.50 3.65
C VAL A 236 23.98 7.79 3.95
N ALA A 237 23.51 8.97 3.51
CA ALA A 237 22.11 9.33 3.62
C ALA A 237 21.25 8.49 2.66
N LEU A 238 20.10 8.04 3.15
CA LEU A 238 19.11 7.32 2.35
C LEU A 238 18.06 8.32 1.84
N THR A 239 17.93 8.39 0.54
CA THR A 239 16.90 9.23 -0.14
C THR A 239 15.75 8.40 -0.65
N ASP A 240 15.90 7.09 -0.65
CA ASP A 240 14.91 6.09 -1.00
C ASP A 240 15.22 4.77 -0.29
N HIS A 241 14.29 3.82 -0.29
CA HIS A 241 14.43 2.51 0.34
C HIS A 241 14.81 1.40 -0.67
N GLY A 242 15.30 1.77 -1.84
CA GLY A 242 15.87 0.83 -2.79
C GLY A 242 17.22 0.26 -2.31
N PRO A 243 17.64 -0.91 -2.82
CA PRO A 243 18.94 -1.49 -2.47
C PRO A 243 20.09 -0.51 -2.74
N LYS A 244 20.97 -0.32 -1.76
CA LYS A 244 22.14 0.56 -1.88
C LYS A 244 23.41 -0.22 -2.16
N ALA A 245 24.15 0.23 -3.18
CA ALA A 245 25.51 -0.23 -3.42
C ALA A 245 26.47 0.61 -2.56
N VAL A 246 27.29 -0.06 -1.76
CA VAL A 246 28.25 0.56 -0.85
C VAL A 246 29.66 0.04 -1.15
N ALA A 247 30.59 0.94 -1.41
CA ALA A 247 32.02 0.62 -1.51
C ALA A 247 32.64 0.82 -0.12
N THR A 248 33.01 -0.28 0.55
CA THR A 248 33.53 -0.22 1.92
C THR A 248 35.04 -0.15 2.00
N GLY A 249 35.76 -0.49 0.91
CA GLY A 249 37.20 -0.61 0.90
C GLY A 249 37.74 -1.78 1.73
N ALA A 250 36.87 -2.68 2.19
CA ALA A 250 37.27 -3.84 2.98
C ALA A 250 38.07 -4.84 2.14
N ALA A 251 39.16 -5.36 2.70
CA ALA A 251 39.94 -6.42 2.08
C ALA A 251 39.12 -7.72 2.01
N ALA A 252 39.43 -8.58 1.02
CA ALA A 252 38.79 -9.88 0.91
C ALA A 252 38.93 -10.69 2.22
N GLY A 253 37.85 -11.29 2.67
CA GLY A 253 37.75 -12.01 3.95
C GLY A 253 37.43 -11.14 5.16
N ALA A 254 37.45 -9.80 5.05
CA ALA A 254 37.08 -8.92 6.15
C ALA A 254 35.56 -8.90 6.36
N THR A 255 35.13 -8.90 7.61
CA THR A 255 33.71 -8.72 7.98
C THR A 255 33.33 -7.25 8.01
N VAL A 256 32.21 -6.91 7.39
CA VAL A 256 31.64 -5.57 7.43
C VAL A 256 30.26 -5.64 8.06
N ASN A 257 30.02 -4.82 9.05
CA ASN A 257 28.74 -4.68 9.74
C ASN A 257 27.99 -3.46 9.22
N PHE A 258 26.70 -3.62 9.02
CA PHE A 258 25.76 -2.59 8.54
C PHE A 258 24.61 -2.42 9.52
N LYS A 259 24.19 -1.19 9.76
CA LYS A 259 22.91 -0.87 10.41
C LYS A 259 22.32 0.40 9.82
N THR A 260 21.04 0.59 9.95
CA THR A 260 20.43 1.90 9.69
C THR A 260 20.28 2.67 10.98
N ARG A 261 20.35 4.00 10.86
CA ARG A 261 19.92 4.94 11.89
C ARG A 261 18.87 5.85 11.30
N VAL A 262 17.73 5.94 11.95
CA VAL A 262 16.67 6.88 11.63
C VAL A 262 16.48 7.83 12.77
N SER A 263 16.32 9.11 12.47
CA SER A 263 16.28 10.18 13.48
C SER A 263 15.09 11.10 13.24
N ASN A 264 14.56 11.66 14.32
CA ASN A 264 13.64 12.80 14.30
C ASN A 264 13.90 13.69 15.53
N SER A 265 13.03 14.68 15.79
CA SER A 265 13.16 15.59 16.93
C SER A 265 13.05 14.91 18.30
N VAL A 266 12.57 13.67 18.38
CA VAL A 266 12.43 12.90 19.63
C VAL A 266 13.66 12.07 19.94
N GLY A 267 14.37 11.61 18.90
CA GLY A 267 15.58 10.82 19.08
C GLY A 267 15.93 9.95 17.86
N ASP A 268 16.87 9.05 18.10
CA ASP A 268 17.40 8.12 17.11
C ASP A 268 16.90 6.70 17.38
N THR A 269 16.72 5.93 16.31
CA THR A 269 16.46 4.49 16.39
C THR A 269 17.36 3.75 15.42
N ASP A 270 18.12 2.78 15.92
CA ASP A 270 19.01 1.94 15.11
C ASP A 270 18.32 0.60 14.77
N SER A 271 18.59 0.06 13.60
CA SER A 271 18.21 -1.32 13.25
C SER A 271 19.11 -2.35 13.94
N ALA A 272 18.70 -3.62 13.87
CA ALA A 272 19.63 -4.74 14.10
C ALA A 272 20.81 -4.67 13.12
N VAL A 273 21.99 -5.12 13.58
CA VAL A 273 23.19 -5.19 12.76
C VAL A 273 23.11 -6.39 11.81
N GLN A 274 23.40 -6.15 10.54
CA GLN A 274 23.59 -7.18 9.52
C GLN A 274 25.04 -7.22 9.09
N SER A 275 25.59 -8.41 8.88
CA SER A 275 27.02 -8.60 8.53
C SER A 275 27.18 -9.22 7.16
N GLY A 276 28.22 -8.81 6.45
CA GLY A 276 28.69 -9.44 5.23
C GLY A 276 30.21 -9.65 5.24
N VAL A 277 30.69 -10.65 4.49
CA VAL A 277 32.14 -10.91 4.34
C VAL A 277 32.54 -10.45 2.94
N ALA A 278 33.57 -9.60 2.86
CA ALA A 278 34.08 -9.07 1.60
C ALA A 278 34.70 -10.16 0.73
N VAL A 279 34.46 -10.10 -0.57
CA VAL A 279 34.99 -11.06 -1.58
C VAL A 279 35.91 -10.37 -2.58
#